data_5488f19435f618aa05fb692fb16eafa2
#
_entry.id   5488f19435f618aa05fb692fb16eafa2
#
_cell.length_a   1.000
_cell.length_b   1.000
_cell.length_c   1.000
_cell.angle_alpha   90.00
_cell.angle_beta   90.00
_cell.angle_gamma   90.00
#
_symmetry.space_group_name_H-M   'P 1'
#
loop_
_entity.id
_entity.type
_entity.pdbx_description
1 polymer ?
#
loop_
_entity_poly.entity_id
_entity_poly.type
_entity_poly.pdbx_seq_one_letter_code
_entity_poly.pdbx_strand_id
1 'polypeptide(L)'
;MEQENKEIRSFEKLWEAVQVLQKEIEYSYVEALGETLQNIASGNQAQQVEGQPDAATIEALNTAYQELALENFTKEQIRRMIQYTFLKAAKEDGLQTNHQMTPDSIGLLVAFMVERLTENKETLALADFACGSGNLLSTVQLFLQESGKTIQTTAIDNDEVLVHLALQSFALESLEVRVMLQDGLSDLLVDPIDIALSDLPVGYYPVDERAKEFQTHAKEGHSYAHHLFIEQHLNYLKPGGFGLMIVPTNLFETEESVSLLEHLQKESFVQAMLAFPKTLFKNQQYSKSLLIFQKKGKGAKQARQVLLGDIPDMKNIDKFRQFTQTFEKWAKELS
;
A
#
# COMPACT_ATOMS: atom_id res chain seq x y z
N MET A 1 5.45 -7.62 -27.43
CA MET A 1 4.81 -6.74 -28.46
C MET A 1 3.31 -6.95 -28.59
N GLU A 2 2.79 -8.18 -28.92
CA GLU A 2 1.33 -8.36 -29.11
C GLU A 2 0.56 -8.24 -27.77
N GLN A 3 1.07 -8.82 -26.70
CA GLN A 3 0.51 -8.76 -25.35
C GLN A 3 0.62 -7.36 -24.73
N GLU A 4 1.73 -6.68 -24.91
CA GLU A 4 1.96 -5.31 -24.51
C GLU A 4 1.00 -4.34 -25.22
N ASN A 5 0.77 -4.53 -26.51
CA ASN A 5 -0.25 -3.79 -27.27
C ASN A 5 -1.67 -4.03 -26.75
N LYS A 6 -1.97 -5.24 -26.24
CA LYS A 6 -3.27 -5.57 -25.66
C LYS A 6 -3.49 -4.84 -24.33
N GLU A 7 -2.50 -4.85 -23.44
CA GLU A 7 -2.56 -4.14 -22.15
C GLU A 7 -2.75 -2.61 -22.37
N ILE A 8 -2.01 -2.03 -23.29
CA ILE A 8 -2.13 -0.60 -23.63
C ILE A 8 -3.55 -0.26 -24.13
N ARG A 9 -4.10 -1.06 -25.05
CA ARG A 9 -5.45 -0.85 -25.58
C ARG A 9 -6.53 -0.98 -24.49
N SER A 10 -6.38 -1.94 -23.58
CA SER A 10 -7.34 -2.13 -22.49
C SER A 10 -7.25 -1.00 -21.47
N PHE A 11 -6.05 -0.50 -21.18
CA PHE A 11 -5.87 0.72 -20.40
C PHE A 11 -6.55 1.93 -21.07
N GLU A 12 -6.37 2.13 -22.38
CA GLU A 12 -7.01 3.23 -23.11
C GLU A 12 -8.54 3.14 -23.04
N LYS A 13 -9.11 1.94 -23.25
CA LYS A 13 -10.55 1.71 -23.12
C LYS A 13 -11.08 1.96 -21.70
N LEU A 14 -10.37 1.49 -20.67
CA LEU A 14 -10.73 1.75 -19.29
C LEU A 14 -10.73 3.25 -19.01
N TRP A 15 -9.71 3.95 -19.48
CA TRP A 15 -9.62 5.40 -19.33
C TRP A 15 -10.74 6.14 -20.07
N GLU A 16 -11.09 5.73 -21.27
CA GLU A 16 -12.21 6.30 -22.02
C GLU A 16 -13.54 6.13 -21.26
N ALA A 17 -13.78 4.95 -20.69
CA ALA A 17 -14.97 4.71 -19.87
C ALA A 17 -15.02 5.61 -18.63
N VAL A 18 -13.88 5.78 -17.94
CA VAL A 18 -13.75 6.69 -16.80
C VAL A 18 -14.07 8.13 -17.20
N GLN A 19 -13.58 8.60 -18.36
CA GLN A 19 -13.83 9.95 -18.85
C GLN A 19 -15.31 10.17 -19.20
N VAL A 20 -15.97 9.17 -19.80
CA VAL A 20 -17.41 9.24 -20.10
C VAL A 20 -18.20 9.36 -18.81
N LEU A 21 -17.93 8.49 -17.83
CA LEU A 21 -18.66 8.49 -16.57
C LEU A 21 -18.41 9.78 -15.78
N GLN A 22 -17.15 10.23 -15.68
CA GLN A 22 -16.77 11.46 -15.00
C GLN A 22 -17.57 12.68 -15.50
N LYS A 23 -17.71 12.78 -16.82
CA LYS A 23 -18.42 13.91 -17.44
C LYS A 23 -19.91 13.87 -17.18
N GLU A 24 -20.53 12.69 -17.13
CA GLU A 24 -21.97 12.52 -16.96
C GLU A 24 -22.45 12.73 -15.52
N ILE A 25 -21.61 12.39 -14.53
CA ILE A 25 -21.99 12.45 -13.12
C ILE A 25 -21.24 13.51 -12.32
N GLU A 26 -20.43 14.34 -12.98
CA GLU A 26 -19.66 15.45 -12.37
C GLU A 26 -18.74 15.03 -11.20
N TYR A 27 -18.27 13.79 -11.20
CA TYR A 27 -17.31 13.26 -10.22
C TYR A 27 -15.88 13.74 -10.51
N SER A 28 -14.97 13.61 -9.54
CA SER A 28 -13.55 13.61 -9.83
C SER A 28 -13.18 12.38 -10.66
N TYR A 29 -12.03 12.41 -11.33
CA TYR A 29 -11.57 11.25 -12.12
C TYR A 29 -11.30 10.01 -11.25
N VAL A 30 -10.86 10.20 -10.00
CA VAL A 30 -10.63 9.09 -9.08
C VAL A 30 -11.93 8.48 -8.60
N GLU A 31 -12.95 9.28 -8.29
CA GLU A 31 -14.29 8.78 -7.97
C GLU A 31 -14.91 8.05 -9.16
N ALA A 32 -14.84 8.64 -10.37
CA ALA A 32 -15.32 8.01 -11.59
C ALA A 32 -14.58 6.69 -11.91
N LEU A 33 -13.29 6.59 -11.57
CA LEU A 33 -12.55 5.33 -11.65
C LEU A 33 -13.12 4.29 -10.68
N GLY A 34 -13.31 4.65 -9.41
CA GLY A 34 -13.89 3.75 -8.40
C GLY A 34 -15.25 3.21 -8.84
N GLU A 35 -16.13 4.07 -9.33
CA GLU A 35 -17.45 3.71 -9.85
C GLU A 35 -17.35 2.81 -11.11
N THR A 36 -16.43 3.14 -12.03
CA THR A 36 -16.15 2.31 -13.21
C THR A 36 -15.73 0.89 -12.81
N LEU A 37 -14.81 0.77 -11.84
CA LEU A 37 -14.36 -0.55 -11.37
C LEU A 37 -15.48 -1.32 -10.66
N GLN A 38 -16.33 -0.62 -9.88
CA GLN A 38 -17.52 -1.22 -9.27
C GLN A 38 -18.47 -1.78 -10.32
N ASN A 39 -18.77 -1.02 -11.37
CA ASN A 39 -19.64 -1.44 -12.46
C ASN A 39 -19.11 -2.68 -13.17
N ILE A 40 -17.79 -2.74 -13.40
CA ILE A 40 -17.13 -3.90 -13.99
C ILE A 40 -17.19 -5.10 -13.03
N ALA A 41 -16.88 -4.91 -11.76
CA ALA A 41 -16.92 -5.97 -10.74
C ALA A 41 -18.36 -6.50 -10.53
N SER A 42 -19.37 -5.68 -10.74
CA SER A 42 -20.80 -6.03 -10.66
C SER A 42 -21.34 -6.68 -11.95
N GLY A 43 -20.48 -7.19 -12.81
CA GLY A 43 -20.85 -7.91 -14.03
C GLY A 43 -20.98 -7.03 -15.27
N ASN A 44 -20.15 -5.99 -15.37
CA ASN A 44 -20.11 -5.04 -16.50
C ASN A 44 -21.43 -4.27 -16.68
N GLN A 45 -22.03 -3.84 -15.57
CA GLN A 45 -23.31 -3.11 -15.56
C GLN A 45 -23.14 -1.74 -14.93
N ALA A 46 -23.23 -0.69 -15.75
CA ALA A 46 -23.25 0.68 -15.26
C ALA A 46 -24.53 0.94 -14.45
N GLN A 47 -24.37 1.55 -13.28
CA GLN A 47 -25.48 1.88 -12.40
C GLN A 47 -26.07 3.24 -12.79
N GLN A 48 -27.39 3.38 -12.63
CA GLN A 48 -28.07 4.65 -12.76
C GLN A 48 -28.52 5.15 -11.39
N VAL A 49 -28.08 6.33 -11.02
CA VAL A 49 -28.50 6.98 -9.77
C VAL A 49 -29.17 8.30 -10.13
N GLU A 50 -30.38 8.53 -9.65
CA GLU A 50 -31.18 9.76 -9.90
C GLU A 50 -31.33 10.10 -11.40
N GLY A 51 -31.33 9.09 -12.28
CA GLY A 51 -31.51 9.25 -13.72
C GLY A 51 -30.22 9.52 -14.50
N GLN A 52 -29.08 9.52 -13.85
CA GLN A 52 -27.76 9.67 -14.48
C GLN A 52 -26.87 8.43 -14.21
N PRO A 53 -26.01 8.03 -15.18
CA PRO A 53 -26.00 8.46 -16.60
C PRO A 53 -27.33 8.17 -17.32
N ASP A 54 -27.53 8.77 -18.47
CA ASP A 54 -28.70 8.46 -19.28
C ASP A 54 -28.67 7.04 -19.88
N ALA A 55 -29.80 6.55 -20.39
CA ALA A 55 -29.87 5.16 -20.88
C ALA A 55 -28.94 4.86 -22.06
N ALA A 56 -28.64 5.83 -22.92
CA ALA A 56 -27.75 5.66 -24.06
C ALA A 56 -26.27 5.56 -23.58
N THR A 57 -25.90 6.38 -22.59
CA THR A 57 -24.59 6.34 -21.96
C THR A 57 -24.38 5.03 -21.19
N ILE A 58 -25.39 4.53 -20.48
CA ILE A 58 -25.34 3.22 -19.81
C ILE A 58 -25.07 2.09 -20.81
N GLU A 59 -25.78 2.06 -21.94
CA GLU A 59 -25.58 1.04 -22.98
C GLU A 59 -24.16 1.11 -23.55
N ALA A 60 -23.64 2.33 -23.81
CA ALA A 60 -22.28 2.54 -24.29
C ALA A 60 -21.24 2.08 -23.26
N LEU A 61 -21.40 2.42 -21.97
CA LEU A 61 -20.51 1.99 -20.88
C LEU A 61 -20.51 0.47 -20.72
N ASN A 62 -21.69 -0.16 -20.71
CA ASN A 62 -21.80 -1.62 -20.59
C ASN A 62 -21.08 -2.33 -21.75
N THR A 63 -21.20 -1.81 -22.96
CA THR A 63 -20.45 -2.31 -24.12
C THR A 63 -18.94 -2.15 -23.93
N ALA A 64 -18.50 -0.96 -23.50
CA ALA A 64 -17.08 -0.69 -23.25
C ALA A 64 -16.50 -1.63 -22.15
N TYR A 65 -17.25 -1.85 -21.07
CA TYR A 65 -16.83 -2.76 -19.99
C TYR A 65 -16.68 -4.21 -20.46
N GLN A 66 -17.64 -4.70 -21.26
CA GLN A 66 -17.55 -6.05 -21.86
C GLN A 66 -16.36 -6.19 -22.79
N GLU A 67 -16.07 -5.15 -23.57
CA GLU A 67 -14.92 -5.14 -24.49
C GLU A 67 -13.55 -5.10 -23.81
N LEU A 68 -13.47 -4.75 -22.51
CA LEU A 68 -12.24 -4.86 -21.73
C LEU A 68 -11.80 -6.31 -21.59
N ALA A 69 -12.76 -7.26 -21.55
CA ALA A 69 -12.52 -8.70 -21.49
C ALA A 69 -11.47 -9.08 -20.42
N LEU A 70 -11.68 -8.61 -19.16
CA LEU A 70 -10.72 -8.74 -18.06
C LEU A 70 -10.38 -10.20 -17.72
N GLU A 71 -11.27 -11.14 -18.04
CA GLU A 71 -11.05 -12.58 -17.90
C GLU A 71 -9.85 -13.11 -18.71
N ASN A 72 -9.38 -12.34 -19.68
CA ASN A 72 -8.19 -12.67 -20.50
C ASN A 72 -6.87 -12.11 -19.95
N PHE A 73 -6.89 -11.53 -18.75
CA PHE A 73 -5.71 -10.94 -18.10
C PHE A 73 -5.39 -11.66 -16.80
N THR A 74 -4.11 -11.68 -16.44
CA THR A 74 -3.69 -12.11 -15.13
C THR A 74 -4.07 -11.06 -14.08
N LYS A 75 -4.16 -11.46 -12.81
CA LYS A 75 -4.41 -10.56 -11.68
C LYS A 75 -3.42 -9.39 -11.66
N GLU A 76 -2.14 -9.66 -11.89
CA GLU A 76 -1.08 -8.64 -11.95
C GLU A 76 -1.28 -7.67 -13.13
N GLN A 77 -1.76 -8.13 -14.27
CA GLN A 77 -2.07 -7.25 -15.41
C GLN A 77 -3.27 -6.35 -15.11
N ILE A 78 -4.31 -6.89 -14.44
CA ILE A 78 -5.46 -6.10 -13.98
C ILE A 78 -5.00 -5.05 -12.97
N ARG A 79 -4.21 -5.43 -11.96
CA ARG A 79 -3.64 -4.50 -10.98
C ARG A 79 -2.89 -3.36 -11.67
N ARG A 80 -1.99 -3.65 -12.60
CA ARG A 80 -1.23 -2.62 -13.32
C ARG A 80 -2.11 -1.71 -14.17
N MET A 81 -3.15 -2.25 -14.80
CA MET A 81 -4.10 -1.46 -15.58
C MET A 81 -4.84 -0.45 -14.67
N ILE A 82 -5.33 -0.90 -13.52
CA ILE A 82 -5.97 -0.04 -12.51
C ILE A 82 -4.99 1.01 -12.01
N GLN A 83 -3.76 0.62 -11.68
CA GLN A 83 -2.72 1.52 -11.21
C GLN A 83 -2.41 2.64 -12.22
N TYR A 84 -2.21 2.32 -13.49
CA TYR A 84 -1.94 3.34 -14.51
C TYR A 84 -3.13 4.27 -14.72
N THR A 85 -4.35 3.73 -14.63
CA THR A 85 -5.57 4.54 -14.72
C THR A 85 -5.71 5.47 -13.52
N PHE A 86 -5.43 4.97 -12.31
CA PHE A 86 -5.41 5.80 -11.09
C PHE A 86 -4.35 6.91 -11.17
N LEU A 87 -3.11 6.60 -11.60
CA LEU A 87 -2.07 7.61 -11.72
C LEU A 87 -2.44 8.72 -12.71
N LYS A 88 -3.18 8.37 -13.76
CA LYS A 88 -3.69 9.34 -14.73
C LYS A 88 -4.85 10.15 -14.13
N ALA A 89 -5.81 9.50 -13.47
CA ALA A 89 -6.92 10.15 -12.77
C ALA A 89 -6.43 11.12 -11.69
N ALA A 90 -5.53 10.68 -10.83
CA ALA A 90 -4.92 11.48 -9.77
C ALA A 90 -4.19 12.73 -10.30
N LYS A 91 -3.55 12.61 -11.48
CA LYS A 91 -2.91 13.73 -12.15
C LYS A 91 -3.93 14.74 -12.68
N GLU A 92 -5.02 14.28 -13.30
CA GLU A 92 -6.08 15.17 -13.81
C GLU A 92 -6.80 15.89 -12.65
N ASP A 93 -7.03 15.20 -11.52
CA ASP A 93 -7.65 15.77 -10.32
C ASP A 93 -6.66 16.65 -9.52
N GLY A 94 -5.37 16.68 -9.85
CA GLY A 94 -4.37 17.45 -9.13
C GLY A 94 -4.15 16.97 -7.68
N LEU A 95 -4.28 15.66 -7.43
CA LEU A 95 -4.12 15.11 -6.09
C LEU A 95 -2.76 15.40 -5.48
N GLN A 96 -2.77 15.67 -4.17
CA GLN A 96 -1.57 15.99 -3.40
C GLN A 96 -0.62 14.78 -3.31
N THR A 97 0.65 15.06 -3.01
CA THR A 97 1.72 14.04 -2.93
C THR A 97 1.44 12.94 -1.91
N ASN A 98 0.69 13.24 -0.85
CA ASN A 98 0.33 12.27 0.21
C ASN A 98 -0.66 11.19 -0.24
N HIS A 99 -1.37 11.42 -1.35
CA HIS A 99 -2.31 10.47 -1.95
C HIS A 99 -1.69 9.75 -3.15
N GLN A 100 -0.38 9.85 -3.33
CA GLN A 100 0.30 9.15 -4.42
C GLN A 100 0.46 7.67 -4.09
N MET A 101 0.14 6.85 -5.07
CA MET A 101 0.29 5.40 -4.98
C MET A 101 1.76 4.99 -4.85
N THR A 102 2.04 4.04 -3.97
CA THR A 102 3.39 3.45 -3.85
C THR A 102 3.85 2.86 -5.18
N PRO A 103 5.04 3.23 -5.68
CA PRO A 103 5.56 2.70 -6.93
C PRO A 103 5.76 1.17 -6.89
N ASP A 104 5.47 0.48 -8.00
CA ASP A 104 5.63 -0.98 -8.12
C ASP A 104 7.02 -1.48 -7.72
N SER A 105 8.06 -0.76 -8.10
CA SER A 105 9.43 -1.13 -7.75
C SER A 105 9.65 -1.19 -6.23
N ILE A 106 9.00 -0.30 -5.48
CA ILE A 106 9.02 -0.31 -4.01
C ILE A 106 8.13 -1.46 -3.50
N GLY A 107 6.91 -1.60 -4.02
CA GLY A 107 5.99 -2.67 -3.61
C GLY A 107 6.59 -4.07 -3.81
N LEU A 108 7.19 -4.35 -4.96
CA LEU A 108 7.85 -5.63 -5.26
C LEU A 108 9.07 -5.88 -4.37
N LEU A 109 9.84 -4.85 -4.04
CA LEU A 109 10.95 -4.97 -3.11
C LEU A 109 10.45 -5.30 -1.70
N VAL A 110 9.41 -4.62 -1.22
CA VAL A 110 8.78 -4.92 0.08
C VAL A 110 8.23 -6.35 0.08
N ALA A 111 7.56 -6.78 -0.99
CA ALA A 111 7.04 -8.14 -1.14
C ALA A 111 8.16 -9.19 -1.04
N PHE A 112 9.26 -9.00 -1.75
CA PHE A 112 10.45 -9.85 -1.65
C PHE A 112 10.99 -9.91 -0.21
N MET A 113 11.08 -8.76 0.48
CA MET A 113 11.58 -8.72 1.85
C MET A 113 10.64 -9.44 2.82
N VAL A 114 9.31 -9.24 2.69
CA VAL A 114 8.31 -9.98 3.48
C VAL A 114 8.45 -11.49 3.25
N GLU A 115 8.57 -11.92 2.01
CA GLU A 115 8.73 -13.33 1.68
C GLU A 115 9.97 -13.94 2.35
N ARG A 116 11.13 -13.26 2.31
CA ARG A 116 12.37 -13.72 2.94
C ARG A 116 12.31 -13.73 4.47
N LEU A 117 11.67 -12.72 5.09
CA LEU A 117 11.48 -12.66 6.54
C LEU A 117 10.47 -13.70 7.07
N THR A 118 9.64 -14.23 6.19
CA THR A 118 8.59 -15.20 6.53
C THR A 118 8.73 -16.54 5.80
N GLU A 119 9.94 -16.91 5.40
CA GLU A 119 10.21 -18.12 4.59
C GLU A 119 9.58 -19.38 5.22
N ASN A 120 9.62 -19.49 6.55
CA ASN A 120 9.13 -20.63 7.30
C ASN A 120 7.61 -20.62 7.59
N LYS A 121 6.85 -19.65 7.07
CA LYS A 121 5.41 -19.52 7.30
C LYS A 121 4.64 -19.74 6.00
N GLU A 122 3.70 -20.67 6.01
CA GLU A 122 2.80 -20.95 4.88
C GLU A 122 1.58 -20.00 4.88
N THR A 123 1.13 -19.62 6.07
CA THR A 123 -0.01 -18.71 6.25
C THR A 123 0.43 -17.45 7.00
N LEU A 124 -0.01 -16.30 6.51
CA LEU A 124 0.31 -14.99 7.08
C LEU A 124 -0.95 -14.15 7.25
N ALA A 125 -1.05 -13.48 8.40
CA ALA A 125 -1.97 -12.36 8.60
C ALA A 125 -1.23 -11.05 8.31
N LEU A 126 -1.71 -10.30 7.33
CA LEU A 126 -1.12 -9.07 6.80
C LEU A 126 -2.06 -7.88 7.05
N ALA A 127 -1.56 -6.73 7.45
CA ALA A 127 -2.39 -5.52 7.53
C ALA A 127 -1.67 -4.24 7.16
N ASP A 128 -2.45 -3.30 6.62
CA ASP A 128 -2.10 -1.90 6.43
C ASP A 128 -3.24 -1.03 7.01
N PHE A 129 -2.90 -0.15 7.95
CA PHE A 129 -3.87 0.74 8.63
C PHE A 129 -3.91 2.15 8.03
N ALA A 130 -3.24 2.36 6.89
CA ALA A 130 -3.29 3.57 6.06
C ALA A 130 -3.10 3.17 4.58
N CYS A 131 -3.96 2.26 4.10
CA CYS A 131 -3.75 1.52 2.85
C CYS A 131 -3.94 2.36 1.58
N GLY A 132 -4.56 3.54 1.69
CA GLY A 132 -4.90 4.36 0.53
C GLY A 132 -5.68 3.58 -0.53
N SER A 133 -5.21 3.60 -1.76
CA SER A 133 -5.80 2.85 -2.89
C SER A 133 -5.53 1.33 -2.86
N GLY A 134 -4.83 0.80 -1.85
CA GLY A 134 -4.55 -0.61 -1.68
C GLY A 134 -3.42 -1.19 -2.55
N ASN A 135 -2.77 -0.40 -3.41
CA ASN A 135 -1.79 -0.91 -4.37
C ASN A 135 -0.59 -1.62 -3.73
N LEU A 136 -0.09 -1.13 -2.59
CA LEU A 136 1.01 -1.80 -1.87
C LEU A 136 0.57 -3.18 -1.37
N LEU A 137 -0.62 -3.27 -0.77
CA LEU A 137 -1.19 -4.55 -0.31
C LEU A 137 -1.42 -5.52 -1.47
N SER A 138 -2.04 -5.06 -2.57
CA SER A 138 -2.22 -5.88 -3.78
C SER A 138 -0.91 -6.46 -4.29
N THR A 139 0.11 -5.61 -4.45
CA THR A 139 1.42 -6.02 -4.94
C THR A 139 2.03 -7.09 -4.05
N VAL A 140 2.01 -6.87 -2.72
CA VAL A 140 2.60 -7.80 -1.75
C VAL A 140 1.80 -9.11 -1.69
N GLN A 141 0.48 -9.02 -1.64
CA GLN A 141 -0.37 -10.21 -1.55
C GLN A 141 -0.26 -11.10 -2.80
N LEU A 142 -0.31 -10.51 -4.00
CA LEU A 142 -0.14 -11.26 -5.26
C LEU A 142 1.21 -11.95 -5.30
N PHE A 143 2.29 -11.26 -4.99
CA PHE A 143 3.64 -11.83 -4.97
C PHE A 143 3.76 -13.01 -3.99
N LEU A 144 3.21 -12.86 -2.78
CA LEU A 144 3.26 -13.91 -1.76
C LEU A 144 2.38 -15.12 -2.13
N GLN A 145 1.23 -14.90 -2.76
CA GLN A 145 0.37 -15.97 -3.27
C GLN A 145 1.03 -16.75 -4.41
N GLU A 146 1.74 -16.07 -5.33
CA GLU A 146 2.55 -16.72 -6.37
C GLU A 146 3.68 -17.56 -5.77
N SER A 147 4.22 -17.17 -4.61
CA SER A 147 5.18 -17.97 -3.84
C SER A 147 4.54 -19.13 -3.04
N GLY A 148 3.24 -19.35 -3.19
CA GLY A 148 2.49 -20.45 -2.56
C GLY A 148 1.99 -20.18 -1.15
N LYS A 149 2.03 -18.94 -0.66
CA LYS A 149 1.55 -18.59 0.68
C LYS A 149 0.04 -18.30 0.68
N THR A 150 -0.60 -18.63 1.78
CA THR A 150 -1.99 -18.23 2.09
C THR A 150 -1.97 -16.94 2.89
N ILE A 151 -2.68 -15.91 2.43
CA ILE A 151 -2.63 -14.58 3.04
C ILE A 151 -4.03 -14.17 3.49
N GLN A 152 -4.13 -13.75 4.75
CA GLN A 152 -5.31 -13.09 5.32
C GLN A 152 -4.98 -11.61 5.45
N THR A 153 -5.63 -10.77 4.66
CA THR A 153 -5.28 -9.34 4.55
C THR A 153 -6.37 -8.47 5.14
N THR A 154 -5.96 -7.44 5.90
CA THR A 154 -6.80 -6.35 6.37
C THR A 154 -6.26 -5.03 5.86
N ALA A 155 -7.14 -4.23 5.25
CA ALA A 155 -6.86 -2.90 4.70
C ALA A 155 -7.75 -1.87 5.39
N ILE A 156 -7.16 -0.82 5.95
CA ILE A 156 -7.90 0.25 6.63
C ILE A 156 -7.43 1.59 6.09
N ASP A 157 -8.36 2.48 5.81
CA ASP A 157 -8.09 3.89 5.53
C ASP A 157 -9.30 4.73 5.93
N ASN A 158 -9.13 6.03 6.13
CA ASN A 158 -10.20 6.96 6.46
C ASN A 158 -10.69 7.79 5.27
N ASP A 159 -10.06 7.65 4.11
CA ASP A 159 -10.48 8.28 2.86
C ASP A 159 -11.49 7.39 2.14
N GLU A 160 -12.74 7.83 2.10
CA GLU A 160 -13.85 7.07 1.50
C GLU A 160 -13.61 6.75 0.02
N VAL A 161 -13.06 7.70 -0.74
CA VAL A 161 -12.80 7.53 -2.18
C VAL A 161 -11.71 6.48 -2.41
N LEU A 162 -10.62 6.55 -1.63
CA LEU A 162 -9.52 5.60 -1.75
C LEU A 162 -9.92 4.20 -1.26
N VAL A 163 -10.69 4.10 -0.17
CA VAL A 163 -11.22 2.82 0.33
C VAL A 163 -12.16 2.18 -0.69
N HIS A 164 -13.05 2.98 -1.30
CA HIS A 164 -13.92 2.49 -2.36
C HIS A 164 -13.10 1.95 -3.54
N LEU A 165 -12.13 2.71 -4.01
CA LEU A 165 -11.22 2.28 -5.08
C LEU A 165 -10.46 1.00 -4.72
N ALA A 166 -9.90 0.92 -3.50
CA ALA A 166 -9.19 -0.26 -3.02
C ALA A 166 -10.08 -1.51 -3.02
N LEU A 167 -11.31 -1.38 -2.51
CA LEU A 167 -12.29 -2.47 -2.46
C LEU A 167 -12.58 -3.04 -3.86
N GLN A 168 -12.83 -2.17 -4.84
CA GLN A 168 -13.12 -2.59 -6.21
C GLN A 168 -11.88 -3.17 -6.90
N SER A 169 -10.71 -2.62 -6.65
CA SER A 169 -9.43 -3.14 -7.16
C SER A 169 -9.20 -4.56 -6.67
N PHE A 170 -9.29 -4.81 -5.36
CA PHE A 170 -9.15 -6.15 -4.78
C PHE A 170 -10.16 -7.14 -5.35
N ALA A 171 -11.42 -6.71 -5.56
CA ALA A 171 -12.45 -7.57 -6.16
C ALA A 171 -12.08 -8.00 -7.59
N LEU A 172 -11.64 -7.07 -8.44
CA LEU A 172 -11.24 -7.36 -9.82
C LEU A 172 -9.95 -8.20 -9.90
N GLU A 173 -9.03 -8.00 -8.97
CA GLU A 173 -7.82 -8.80 -8.81
C GLU A 173 -8.09 -10.17 -8.17
N SER A 174 -9.34 -10.45 -7.79
CA SER A 174 -9.74 -11.67 -7.06
C SER A 174 -8.86 -11.91 -5.82
N LEU A 175 -8.68 -10.86 -5.02
CA LEU A 175 -8.00 -10.87 -3.74
C LEU A 175 -9.04 -10.83 -2.61
N GLU A 176 -8.91 -11.73 -1.66
CA GLU A 176 -9.69 -11.70 -0.42
C GLU A 176 -9.02 -10.73 0.56
N VAL A 177 -9.62 -9.55 0.75
CA VAL A 177 -9.15 -8.51 1.65
C VAL A 177 -10.31 -8.00 2.49
N ARG A 178 -10.12 -7.94 3.81
CA ARG A 178 -11.04 -7.26 4.71
C ARG A 178 -10.77 -5.76 4.65
N VAL A 179 -11.62 -5.01 3.96
CA VAL A 179 -11.50 -3.55 3.82
C VAL A 179 -12.39 -2.85 4.85
N MET A 180 -11.86 -1.82 5.50
CA MET A 180 -12.58 -1.03 6.52
C MET A 180 -12.36 0.46 6.29
N LEU A 181 -13.45 1.22 6.18
CA LEU A 181 -13.44 2.68 6.21
C LEU A 181 -13.42 3.12 7.68
N GLN A 182 -12.24 3.44 8.20
CA GLN A 182 -12.04 3.81 9.60
C GLN A 182 -10.72 4.55 9.76
N ASP A 183 -10.63 5.45 10.74
CA ASP A 183 -9.34 6.00 11.15
C ASP A 183 -8.44 4.88 11.70
N GLY A 184 -7.32 4.62 11.03
CA GLY A 184 -6.36 3.59 11.40
C GLY A 184 -5.70 3.81 12.77
N LEU A 185 -5.79 5.01 13.33
CA LEU A 185 -5.32 5.33 14.69
C LEU A 185 -6.41 5.18 15.77
N SER A 186 -7.63 4.77 15.40
CA SER A 186 -8.68 4.43 16.35
C SER A 186 -8.49 3.03 16.95
N ASP A 187 -9.40 2.62 17.82
CA ASP A 187 -9.45 1.23 18.30
C ASP A 187 -9.96 0.31 17.21
N LEU A 188 -9.11 -0.59 16.74
CA LEU A 188 -9.40 -1.46 15.61
C LEU A 188 -9.85 -2.85 16.07
N LEU A 189 -10.91 -3.37 15.44
CA LEU A 189 -11.32 -4.76 15.63
C LEU A 189 -10.57 -5.67 14.65
N VAL A 190 -9.27 -5.80 14.87
CA VAL A 190 -8.34 -6.59 14.05
C VAL A 190 -7.63 -7.60 14.94
N ASP A 191 -7.61 -8.86 14.52
CA ASP A 191 -6.83 -9.90 15.18
C ASP A 191 -5.32 -9.62 15.05
N PRO A 192 -4.48 -10.13 15.98
CA PRO A 192 -3.05 -9.96 15.88
C PRO A 192 -2.48 -10.46 14.55
N ILE A 193 -1.63 -9.65 13.93
CA ILE A 193 -1.07 -9.86 12.59
C ILE A 193 0.37 -10.35 12.62
N ASP A 194 0.80 -11.05 11.56
CA ASP A 194 2.18 -11.49 11.39
C ASP A 194 3.05 -10.41 10.77
N ILE A 195 2.47 -9.66 9.83
CA ILE A 195 3.14 -8.60 9.06
C ILE A 195 2.27 -7.34 9.08
N ALA A 196 2.84 -6.25 9.53
CA ALA A 196 2.35 -4.90 9.33
C ALA A 196 3.16 -4.24 8.21
N LEU A 197 2.50 -3.68 7.22
CA LEU A 197 3.16 -2.90 6.17
C LEU A 197 2.34 -1.67 5.84
N SER A 198 3.01 -0.57 5.54
CA SER A 198 2.34 0.66 5.11
C SER A 198 3.30 1.64 4.45
N ASP A 199 2.83 2.39 3.48
CA ASP A 199 3.43 3.63 3.02
C ASP A 199 2.83 4.79 3.82
N LEU A 200 3.44 5.11 4.96
CA LEU A 200 2.82 5.93 5.99
C LEU A 200 2.55 7.38 5.54
N PRO A 201 1.40 7.95 5.96
CA PRO A 201 1.08 9.34 5.68
C PRO A 201 2.07 10.26 6.38
N VAL A 202 2.62 11.23 5.63
CA VAL A 202 3.55 12.23 6.13
C VAL A 202 2.78 13.50 6.48
N GLY A 203 2.95 13.98 7.70
CA GLY A 203 2.28 15.17 8.22
C GLY A 203 1.82 14.98 9.67
N TYR A 204 1.10 15.99 10.17
CA TYR A 204 0.55 15.96 11.52
C TYR A 204 -0.81 15.26 11.55
N TYR A 205 -1.06 14.51 12.62
CA TYR A 205 -2.36 13.93 12.87
C TYR A 205 -3.31 15.00 13.47
N PRO A 206 -4.52 15.15 12.91
CA PRO A 206 -5.36 16.31 13.26
C PRO A 206 -6.11 16.16 14.59
N VAL A 207 -6.19 14.97 15.19
CA VAL A 207 -6.97 14.70 16.41
C VAL A 207 -6.03 14.55 17.60
N ASP A 208 -5.61 15.69 18.18
CA ASP A 208 -4.63 15.72 19.28
C ASP A 208 -5.07 14.92 20.51
N GLU A 209 -6.37 14.91 20.85
CA GLU A 209 -6.87 14.13 22.00
C GLU A 209 -6.64 12.63 21.81
N ARG A 210 -6.82 12.11 20.58
CA ARG A 210 -6.52 10.73 20.27
C ARG A 210 -5.01 10.47 20.25
N ALA A 211 -4.24 11.41 19.71
CA ALA A 211 -2.76 11.30 19.68
C ALA A 211 -2.16 11.09 21.07
N LYS A 212 -2.71 11.75 22.11
CA LYS A 212 -2.23 11.64 23.50
C LYS A 212 -2.33 10.23 24.09
N GLU A 213 -3.12 9.35 23.52
CA GLU A 213 -3.24 7.97 23.96
C GLU A 213 -2.03 7.10 23.53
N PHE A 214 -1.22 7.59 22.57
CA PHE A 214 -0.02 6.93 22.09
C PHE A 214 1.22 7.33 22.88
N GLN A 215 2.15 6.42 23.09
CA GLN A 215 3.45 6.70 23.72
C GLN A 215 4.34 7.58 22.82
N THR A 216 4.11 7.49 21.51
CA THR A 216 4.87 8.21 20.48
C THR A 216 4.31 9.59 20.16
N HIS A 217 3.31 10.08 20.93
CA HIS A 217 2.78 11.42 20.75
C HIS A 217 3.83 12.51 21.03
N ALA A 218 3.67 13.64 20.38
CA ALA A 218 4.50 14.81 20.64
C ALA A 218 4.25 15.37 22.05
N LYS A 219 5.32 15.75 22.77
CA LYS A 219 5.20 16.37 24.10
C LYS A 219 4.56 17.74 24.05
N GLU A 220 4.78 18.47 22.96
CA GLU A 220 4.23 19.80 22.69
C GLU A 220 3.79 19.86 21.22
N GLY A 221 2.71 20.61 20.94
CA GLY A 221 2.19 20.76 19.58
C GLY A 221 1.45 19.54 19.04
N HIS A 222 1.47 19.37 17.72
CA HIS A 222 0.80 18.28 17.01
C HIS A 222 1.73 17.08 16.80
N SER A 223 1.18 15.88 16.92
CA SER A 223 1.94 14.64 16.71
C SER A 223 2.05 14.31 15.24
N TYR A 224 3.20 13.79 14.82
CA TYR A 224 3.35 13.25 13.47
C TYR A 224 2.52 11.96 13.29
N ALA A 225 1.72 11.91 12.25
CA ALA A 225 0.88 10.76 11.93
C ALA A 225 1.73 9.48 11.80
N HIS A 226 2.83 9.52 11.07
CA HIS A 226 3.71 8.36 10.87
C HIS A 226 4.32 7.82 12.16
N HIS A 227 4.57 8.66 13.20
CA HIS A 227 5.02 8.16 14.50
C HIS A 227 3.92 7.34 15.20
N LEU A 228 2.69 7.87 15.22
CA LEU A 228 1.54 7.20 15.82
C LEU A 228 1.21 5.90 15.08
N PHE A 229 1.25 5.91 13.74
CA PHE A 229 1.00 4.71 12.93
C PHE A 229 2.05 3.61 13.14
N ILE A 230 3.32 3.94 13.35
CA ILE A 230 4.35 2.96 13.69
C ILE A 230 3.99 2.24 15.01
N GLU A 231 3.61 3.00 16.05
CA GLU A 231 3.14 2.42 17.32
C GLU A 231 1.88 1.60 17.13
N GLN A 232 0.90 2.13 16.40
CA GLN A 232 -0.37 1.42 16.14
C GLN A 232 -0.12 0.05 15.48
N HIS A 233 0.66 0.00 14.41
CA HIS A 233 0.99 -1.25 13.75
C HIS A 233 1.75 -2.21 14.69
N LEU A 234 2.71 -1.69 15.47
CA LEU A 234 3.45 -2.48 16.44
C LEU A 234 2.54 -3.10 17.51
N ASN A 235 1.51 -2.38 17.96
CA ASN A 235 0.56 -2.86 18.94
C ASN A 235 -0.21 -4.09 18.45
N TYR A 236 -0.59 -4.13 17.16
CA TYR A 236 -1.32 -5.25 16.55
C TYR A 236 -0.43 -6.40 16.05
N LEU A 237 0.88 -6.24 16.00
CA LEU A 237 1.79 -7.34 15.65
C LEU A 237 1.74 -8.45 16.71
N LYS A 238 1.75 -9.70 16.25
CA LYS A 238 2.08 -10.87 17.10
C LYS A 238 3.50 -10.76 17.63
N PRO A 239 3.83 -11.34 18.81
CA PRO A 239 5.21 -11.52 19.23
C PRO A 239 6.03 -12.20 18.11
N GLY A 240 7.15 -11.60 17.72
CA GLY A 240 7.98 -12.04 16.60
C GLY A 240 7.50 -11.63 15.21
N GLY A 241 6.36 -10.95 15.09
CA GLY A 241 5.89 -10.36 13.83
C GLY A 241 6.75 -9.17 13.38
N PHE A 242 6.73 -8.87 12.08
CA PHE A 242 7.53 -7.81 11.48
C PHE A 242 6.68 -6.63 11.02
N GLY A 243 7.18 -5.41 11.25
CA GLY A 243 6.70 -4.19 10.62
C GLY A 243 7.65 -3.73 9.52
N LEU A 244 7.10 -3.44 8.34
CA LEU A 244 7.82 -2.89 7.19
C LEU A 244 7.13 -1.57 6.80
N MET A 245 7.67 -0.45 7.27
CA MET A 245 7.08 0.87 7.09
C MET A 245 7.89 1.72 6.13
N ILE A 246 7.22 2.27 5.12
CA ILE A 246 7.82 3.28 4.24
C ILE A 246 7.62 4.62 4.93
N VAL A 247 8.72 5.27 5.28
CA VAL A 247 8.77 6.43 6.16
C VAL A 247 9.63 7.54 5.54
N PRO A 248 9.51 8.81 6.00
CA PRO A 248 10.45 9.85 5.61
C PRO A 248 11.89 9.46 5.98
N THR A 249 12.86 9.77 5.11
CA THR A 249 14.28 9.42 5.37
C THR A 249 14.81 10.08 6.66
N ASN A 250 14.28 11.24 7.02
CA ASN A 250 14.63 11.98 8.24
C ASN A 250 13.78 11.59 9.48
N LEU A 251 13.16 10.42 9.49
CA LEU A 251 12.27 9.94 10.56
C LEU A 251 12.82 10.16 11.98
N PHE A 252 14.13 10.02 12.17
CA PHE A 252 14.78 10.08 13.48
C PHE A 252 15.58 11.37 13.69
N GLU A 253 15.36 12.41 12.88
CA GLU A 253 16.14 13.66 12.94
C GLU A 253 15.40 14.80 13.66
N THR A 254 14.14 14.58 14.07
CA THR A 254 13.32 15.60 14.76
C THR A 254 13.32 15.40 16.28
N GLU A 255 13.02 16.43 17.04
CA GLU A 255 12.91 16.34 18.51
C GLU A 255 11.79 15.40 18.94
N GLU A 256 10.70 15.34 18.18
CA GLU A 256 9.56 14.44 18.42
C GLU A 256 9.92 12.95 18.22
N SER A 257 10.99 12.66 17.47
CA SER A 257 11.42 11.27 17.22
C SER A 257 11.98 10.56 18.47
N VAL A 258 12.28 11.30 19.53
CA VAL A 258 12.81 10.71 20.77
C VAL A 258 11.82 9.72 21.37
N SER A 259 10.53 10.08 21.47
CA SER A 259 9.48 9.20 22.00
C SER A 259 9.30 7.95 21.13
N LEU A 260 9.38 8.09 19.80
CA LEU A 260 9.34 6.97 18.87
C LEU A 260 10.52 6.03 19.06
N LEU A 261 11.74 6.54 19.18
CA LEU A 261 12.94 5.74 19.41
C LEU A 261 12.89 4.97 20.74
N GLU A 262 12.45 5.63 21.82
CA GLU A 262 12.26 5.00 23.13
C GLU A 262 11.24 3.88 23.05
N HIS A 263 10.10 4.11 22.38
CA HIS A 263 9.05 3.11 22.21
C HIS A 263 9.53 1.93 21.38
N LEU A 264 10.17 2.17 20.22
CA LEU A 264 10.72 1.11 19.38
C LEU A 264 11.78 0.28 20.11
N GLN A 265 12.69 0.93 20.88
CA GLN A 265 13.70 0.23 21.66
C GLN A 265 13.08 -0.64 22.75
N LYS A 266 11.99 -0.22 23.37
CA LYS A 266 11.31 -0.95 24.43
C LYS A 266 10.52 -2.15 23.88
N GLU A 267 9.71 -1.97 22.85
CA GLU A 267 8.70 -2.94 22.41
C GLU A 267 9.14 -3.77 21.19
N SER A 268 10.20 -3.38 20.50
CA SER A 268 10.66 -4.05 19.29
C SER A 268 12.19 -4.16 19.19
N PHE A 269 12.64 -4.86 18.17
CA PHE A 269 13.99 -4.84 17.65
C PHE A 269 13.97 -4.10 16.31
N VAL A 270 14.63 -2.95 16.22
CA VAL A 270 14.87 -2.28 14.94
C VAL A 270 15.88 -3.12 14.15
N GLN A 271 15.45 -3.65 13.03
CA GLN A 271 16.22 -4.61 12.23
C GLN A 271 16.92 -3.95 11.05
N ALA A 272 16.26 -2.97 10.40
CA ALA A 272 16.83 -2.25 9.27
C ALA A 272 16.25 -0.84 9.12
N MET A 273 17.05 0.07 8.56
CA MET A 273 16.64 1.37 8.02
C MET A 273 17.36 1.55 6.68
N LEU A 274 16.61 1.44 5.59
CA LEU A 274 17.16 1.38 4.23
C LEU A 274 16.59 2.52 3.39
N ALA A 275 17.43 3.48 2.98
CA ALA A 275 16.99 4.58 2.14
C ALA A 275 16.72 4.09 0.71
N PHE A 276 15.58 4.50 0.14
CA PHE A 276 15.28 4.23 -1.25
C PHE A 276 16.16 5.06 -2.19
N PRO A 277 16.42 4.57 -3.42
CA PRO A 277 17.21 5.31 -4.40
C PRO A 277 16.62 6.70 -4.67
N LYS A 278 17.46 7.73 -4.62
CA LYS A 278 17.06 9.12 -4.88
C LYS A 278 16.42 9.32 -6.25
N THR A 279 16.73 8.43 -7.20
CA THR A 279 16.15 8.42 -8.56
C THR A 279 14.65 8.12 -8.60
N LEU A 280 14.08 7.58 -7.54
CA LEU A 280 12.64 7.33 -7.41
C LEU A 280 11.83 8.58 -7.04
N PHE A 281 12.50 9.63 -6.55
CA PHE A 281 11.83 10.83 -6.04
C PHE A 281 12.18 12.04 -6.90
N LYS A 282 11.15 12.77 -7.39
CA LYS A 282 11.35 14.01 -8.15
C LYS A 282 11.97 15.13 -7.31
N ASN A 283 11.60 15.18 -6.02
CA ASN A 283 12.16 16.11 -5.05
C ASN A 283 12.76 15.31 -3.88
N GLN A 284 14.03 15.58 -3.57
CA GLN A 284 14.76 14.88 -2.51
C GLN A 284 14.21 15.17 -1.09
N GLN A 285 13.46 16.26 -0.91
CA GLN A 285 12.76 16.53 0.35
C GLN A 285 11.69 15.49 0.70
N TYR A 286 11.19 14.78 -0.31
CA TYR A 286 10.21 13.70 -0.15
C TYR A 286 10.85 12.30 -0.23
N SER A 287 12.17 12.22 -0.02
CA SER A 287 12.87 10.93 0.00
C SER A 287 12.34 10.08 1.15
N LYS A 288 12.10 8.81 0.84
CA LYS A 288 11.59 7.83 1.80
C LYS A 288 12.63 6.72 2.04
N SER A 289 12.46 6.05 3.16
CA SER A 289 13.23 4.90 3.59
C SER A 289 12.30 3.78 4.02
N LEU A 290 12.78 2.56 4.02
CA LEU A 290 12.10 1.41 4.59
C LEU A 290 12.64 1.16 5.99
N LEU A 291 11.77 1.29 6.99
CA LEU A 291 12.02 0.87 8.36
C LEU A 291 11.52 -0.56 8.55
N ILE A 292 12.38 -1.46 9.00
CA ILE A 292 12.01 -2.83 9.38
C ILE A 292 12.24 -3.01 10.87
N PHE A 293 11.20 -3.44 11.58
CA PHE A 293 11.29 -3.78 13.00
C PHE A 293 10.57 -5.10 13.28
N GLN A 294 10.95 -5.76 14.37
CA GLN A 294 10.34 -7.01 14.83
C GLN A 294 9.82 -6.83 16.25
N LYS A 295 8.53 -7.14 16.48
CA LYS A 295 7.94 -7.06 17.83
C LYS A 295 8.64 -8.02 18.77
N LYS A 296 9.05 -7.55 19.95
CA LYS A 296 9.65 -8.39 20.98
C LYS A 296 8.70 -9.48 21.45
N GLY A 297 9.25 -10.59 21.89
CA GLY A 297 8.52 -11.71 22.43
C GLY A 297 9.04 -13.06 21.93
N LYS A 298 8.21 -14.10 22.06
CA LYS A 298 8.64 -15.46 21.70
C LYS A 298 8.98 -15.54 20.21
N GLY A 299 10.18 -16.02 19.89
CA GLY A 299 10.67 -16.17 18.52
C GLY A 299 11.35 -14.92 17.96
N ALA A 300 11.24 -13.76 18.62
CA ALA A 300 11.92 -12.55 18.19
C ALA A 300 13.39 -12.53 18.64
N LYS A 301 14.24 -12.03 17.77
CA LYS A 301 15.67 -11.80 18.10
C LYS A 301 16.21 -10.58 17.36
N GLN A 302 17.13 -9.87 17.99
CA GLN A 302 17.87 -8.80 17.33
C GLN A 302 18.82 -9.39 16.30
N ALA A 303 18.83 -8.88 15.07
CA ALA A 303 19.87 -9.22 14.10
C ALA A 303 21.25 -8.91 14.68
N ARG A 304 22.25 -9.74 14.35
CA ARG A 304 23.66 -9.50 14.74
C ARG A 304 24.15 -8.15 14.23
N GLN A 305 23.68 -7.76 13.06
CA GLN A 305 23.96 -6.48 12.45
C GLN A 305 22.64 -5.86 11.97
N VAL A 306 22.31 -4.67 12.49
CA VAL A 306 21.22 -3.86 11.96
C VAL A 306 21.60 -3.39 10.55
N LEU A 307 20.75 -3.57 9.57
CA LEU A 307 21.00 -3.09 8.21
C LEU A 307 20.71 -1.60 8.11
N LEU A 308 21.78 -0.81 8.00
CA LEU A 308 21.70 0.64 7.77
C LEU A 308 22.39 0.97 6.45
N GLY A 309 21.70 1.66 5.55
CA GLY A 309 22.30 2.07 4.26
C GLY A 309 21.28 2.36 3.17
N ASP A 310 21.79 2.38 1.94
CA ASP A 310 21.01 2.73 0.76
C ASP A 310 20.66 1.48 -0.04
N ILE A 311 19.41 1.41 -0.50
CA ILE A 311 19.00 0.46 -1.53
C ILE A 311 19.59 0.96 -2.86
N PRO A 312 20.32 0.11 -3.60
CA PRO A 312 20.88 0.52 -4.89
C PRO A 312 19.77 0.77 -5.92
N ASP A 313 20.06 1.63 -6.90
CA ASP A 313 19.14 1.86 -8.02
C ASP A 313 18.81 0.52 -8.70
N MET A 314 17.53 0.21 -8.78
CA MET A 314 17.02 -1.05 -9.33
C MET A 314 17.34 -1.22 -10.81
N LYS A 315 17.67 -0.12 -11.53
CA LYS A 315 18.18 -0.16 -12.90
C LYS A 315 19.61 -0.69 -12.98
N ASN A 316 20.36 -0.66 -11.87
CA ASN A 316 21.68 -1.27 -11.78
C ASN A 316 21.54 -2.73 -11.34
N ILE A 317 21.31 -3.61 -12.32
CA ILE A 317 20.98 -5.02 -12.11
C ILE A 317 22.01 -5.74 -11.22
N ASP A 318 23.30 -5.48 -11.42
CA ASP A 318 24.35 -6.20 -10.67
C ASP A 318 24.38 -5.78 -9.20
N LYS A 319 24.32 -4.48 -8.91
CA LYS A 319 24.29 -3.97 -7.54
C LYS A 319 23.00 -4.39 -6.84
N PHE A 320 21.87 -4.34 -7.53
CA PHE A 320 20.59 -4.73 -6.97
C PHE A 320 20.54 -6.23 -6.66
N ARG A 321 21.07 -7.09 -7.54
CA ARG A 321 21.23 -8.54 -7.29
C ARG A 321 22.12 -8.80 -6.07
N GLN A 322 23.25 -8.10 -5.95
CA GLN A 322 24.11 -8.23 -4.79
C GLN A 322 23.40 -7.82 -3.49
N PHE A 323 22.62 -6.75 -3.53
CA PHE A 323 21.82 -6.29 -2.41
C PHE A 323 20.77 -7.33 -1.98
N THR A 324 20.00 -7.86 -2.94
CA THR A 324 18.97 -8.89 -2.63
C THR A 324 19.58 -10.16 -2.06
N GLN A 325 20.74 -10.62 -2.56
CA GLN A 325 21.47 -11.77 -2.02
C GLN A 325 21.98 -11.50 -0.59
N THR A 326 22.43 -10.27 -0.33
CA THR A 326 22.89 -9.87 1.02
C THR A 326 21.72 -9.83 1.99
N PHE A 327 20.60 -9.25 1.57
CA PHE A 327 19.37 -9.22 2.37
C PHE A 327 18.85 -10.64 2.67
N GLU A 328 18.82 -11.53 1.68
CA GLU A 328 18.40 -12.93 1.88
C GLU A 328 19.25 -13.66 2.93
N LYS A 329 20.56 -13.51 2.87
CA LYS A 329 21.46 -14.10 3.87
C LYS A 329 21.21 -13.56 5.27
N TRP A 330 20.99 -12.25 5.36
CA TRP A 330 20.70 -11.57 6.61
C TRP A 330 19.34 -11.96 7.17
N ALA A 331 18.29 -12.04 6.34
CA ALA A 331 16.95 -12.44 6.77
C ALA A 331 16.91 -13.83 7.37
N LYS A 332 17.71 -14.78 6.86
CA LYS A 332 17.87 -16.13 7.44
C LYS A 332 18.40 -16.15 8.87
N GLU A 333 19.03 -15.08 9.31
CA GLU A 333 19.44 -14.97 10.72
C GLU A 333 18.26 -14.66 11.65
N LEU A 334 17.16 -14.12 11.10
CA LEU A 334 15.96 -13.70 11.84
C LEU A 334 14.84 -14.74 11.84
N SER A 335 14.83 -15.61 10.86
CA SER A 335 13.86 -16.71 10.70
C SER A 335 14.13 -17.91 11.63
#